data_3f8400b7541c91146a4529e4cbb1cd43
#
_entry.id   3f8400b7541c91146a4529e4cbb1cd43
#
_cell.length_a   1.000
_cell.length_b   1.000
_cell.length_c   1.000
_cell.angle_alpha   90.00
_cell.angle_beta   90.00
_cell.angle_gamma   90.00
#
_symmetry.space_group_name_H-M   'P 1'
#
loop_
_entity.id
_entity.type
_entity.pdbx_description
1 polymer ?
#
loop_
_entity_poly.entity_id
_entity_poly.type
_entity_poly.pdbx_seq_one_letter_code
_entity_poly.pdbx_strand_id
1 'polypeptide(L)'
;MRFEIEPAPRGSGVTFRSTVPVRDMLARYQHQVEQALPLALHQGRLGWQVTDVNITLVEGNYHQVHTHPLDFIVATPWGIQDGLARGGSTLLEPILEARFLLPPDCVGRVMSDVALMRGEVTATQTDADRVLMTALIPVATSIDYAATLASVTSRRGSMSVKLHGYRDCPLALGATAPRRSVDPLGTSKYILAARSALEGGIFDLE
;
A
#
# COMPACT_ATOMS: atom_id res chain seq x y z
N MET A 1 -20.75 -13.71 7.25
CA MET A 1 -20.06 -12.50 7.75
C MET A 1 -20.33 -11.35 6.81
N ARG A 2 -20.48 -10.12 7.33
CA ARG A 2 -20.57 -8.87 6.58
C ARG A 2 -19.51 -7.90 7.10
N PHE A 3 -18.80 -7.25 6.19
CA PHE A 3 -17.80 -6.25 6.50
C PHE A 3 -18.27 -4.87 5.99
N GLU A 4 -17.93 -3.84 6.73
CA GLU A 4 -17.86 -2.46 6.26
C GLU A 4 -16.38 -2.12 6.09
N ILE A 5 -16.03 -1.61 4.91
CA ILE A 5 -14.66 -1.27 4.54
C ILE A 5 -14.65 0.20 4.13
N GLU A 6 -13.91 1.02 4.85
CA GLU A 6 -13.86 2.46 4.66
C GLU A 6 -12.40 2.91 4.46
N PRO A 7 -12.15 3.86 3.56
CA PRO A 7 -10.82 4.45 3.44
C PRO A 7 -10.47 5.19 4.73
N ALA A 8 -9.19 5.15 5.09
CA ALA A 8 -8.63 5.83 6.25
C ALA A 8 -7.61 6.90 5.81
N PRO A 9 -7.23 7.85 6.68
CA PRO A 9 -6.21 8.85 6.36
C PRO A 9 -4.89 8.23 5.90
N ARG A 10 -4.16 8.92 5.02
CA ARG A 10 -2.86 8.44 4.53
C ARG A 10 -1.87 8.20 5.66
N GLY A 11 -1.26 7.02 5.65
CA GLY A 11 -0.29 6.61 6.66
C GLY A 11 -0.91 6.08 7.95
N SER A 12 -2.24 5.95 8.04
CA SER A 12 -2.90 5.39 9.23
C SER A 12 -2.83 3.87 9.31
N GLY A 13 -2.46 3.21 8.21
CA GLY A 13 -2.39 1.76 8.16
C GLY A 13 -3.76 1.09 8.14
N VAL A 14 -3.85 -0.08 8.77
CA VAL A 14 -5.06 -0.88 8.82
C VAL A 14 -5.60 -0.93 10.24
N THR A 15 -6.89 -0.65 10.40
CA THR A 15 -7.58 -0.86 11.67
C THR A 15 -8.67 -1.91 11.51
N PHE A 16 -8.88 -2.68 12.57
CA PHE A 16 -9.98 -3.65 12.63
C PHE A 16 -10.78 -3.48 13.90
N ARG A 17 -12.08 -3.61 13.78
CA ARG A 17 -13.00 -3.72 14.91
C ARG A 17 -14.14 -4.65 14.59
N SER A 18 -14.73 -5.25 15.62
CA SER A 18 -15.97 -6.01 15.50
C SER A 18 -17.07 -5.37 16.33
N THR A 19 -18.24 -5.24 15.75
CA THR A 19 -19.48 -4.85 16.46
C THR A 19 -20.42 -6.03 16.68
N VAL A 20 -19.97 -7.24 16.28
CA VAL A 20 -20.78 -8.47 16.39
C VAL A 20 -20.82 -8.91 17.85
N PRO A 21 -22.01 -9.11 18.44
CA PRO A 21 -22.14 -9.62 19.78
C PRO A 21 -21.54 -11.02 19.92
N VAL A 22 -20.89 -11.32 21.06
CA VAL A 22 -20.26 -12.64 21.32
C VAL A 22 -21.28 -13.80 21.27
N ARG A 23 -22.56 -13.53 21.57
CA ARG A 23 -23.64 -14.51 21.45
C ARG A 23 -23.91 -14.95 20.01
N ASP A 24 -23.68 -14.05 19.04
CA ASP A 24 -23.94 -14.28 17.62
C ASP A 24 -22.69 -14.88 16.94
N MET A 25 -21.51 -14.50 17.39
CA MET A 25 -20.23 -15.04 16.94
C MET A 25 -19.20 -15.01 18.07
N LEU A 26 -18.75 -16.16 18.52
CA LEU A 26 -17.80 -16.28 19.63
C LEU A 26 -16.54 -15.46 19.42
N ALA A 27 -15.99 -14.88 20.48
CA ALA A 27 -14.79 -14.04 20.44
C ALA A 27 -13.60 -14.72 19.74
N ARG A 28 -13.42 -16.04 19.95
CA ARG A 28 -12.38 -16.81 19.26
C ARG A 28 -12.52 -16.80 17.74
N TYR A 29 -13.73 -16.75 17.19
CA TYR A 29 -13.98 -16.70 15.77
C TYR A 29 -13.78 -15.27 15.22
N GLN A 30 -14.18 -14.25 15.97
CA GLN A 30 -13.88 -12.86 15.62
C GLN A 30 -12.36 -12.64 15.57
N HIS A 31 -11.61 -13.25 16.49
CA HIS A 31 -10.14 -13.21 16.46
C HIS A 31 -9.56 -13.95 15.25
N GLN A 32 -10.16 -15.07 14.79
CA GLN A 32 -9.74 -15.71 13.53
C GLN A 32 -9.95 -14.80 12.30
N VAL A 33 -11.03 -14.01 12.28
CA VAL A 33 -11.26 -13.00 11.24
C VAL A 33 -10.12 -11.97 11.26
N GLU A 34 -9.78 -11.44 12.43
CA GLU A 34 -8.68 -10.49 12.59
C GLU A 34 -7.35 -11.06 12.11
N GLN A 35 -7.03 -12.30 12.52
CA GLN A 35 -5.81 -13.00 12.10
C GLN A 35 -5.72 -13.26 10.59
N ALA A 36 -6.84 -13.30 9.88
CA ALA A 36 -6.88 -13.48 8.44
C ALA A 36 -6.71 -12.17 7.64
N LEU A 37 -6.75 -11.00 8.29
CA LEU A 37 -6.63 -9.72 7.60
C LEU A 37 -5.28 -9.51 6.89
N PRO A 38 -4.12 -9.85 7.49
CA PRO A 38 -2.84 -9.74 6.77
C PRO A 38 -2.85 -10.51 5.45
N LEU A 39 -3.40 -11.73 5.44
CA LEU A 39 -3.57 -12.53 4.24
C LEU A 39 -4.51 -11.86 3.23
N ALA A 40 -5.64 -11.31 3.70
CA ALA A 40 -6.64 -10.65 2.87
C ALA A 40 -6.10 -9.38 2.19
N LEU A 41 -5.22 -8.64 2.88
CA LEU A 41 -4.72 -7.32 2.48
C LEU A 41 -3.33 -7.36 1.84
N HIS A 42 -2.66 -8.53 1.85
CA HIS A 42 -1.33 -8.68 1.27
C HIS A 42 -1.28 -8.26 -0.21
N GLN A 43 -2.29 -8.61 -0.99
CA GLN A 43 -2.49 -8.11 -2.35
C GLN A 43 -3.96 -7.71 -2.57
N GLY A 44 -4.18 -6.44 -2.86
CA GLY A 44 -5.47 -5.91 -3.32
C GLY A 44 -5.71 -6.18 -4.81
N ARG A 45 -6.73 -5.53 -5.37
CA ARG A 45 -7.13 -5.72 -6.78
C ARG A 45 -6.12 -5.17 -7.79
N LEU A 46 -5.26 -4.25 -7.37
CA LEU A 46 -4.17 -3.69 -8.18
C LEU A 46 -2.84 -4.44 -8.02
N GLY A 47 -2.84 -5.54 -7.24
CA GLY A 47 -1.68 -6.41 -7.04
C GLY A 47 -0.70 -5.94 -5.95
N TRP A 48 -0.93 -4.79 -5.34
CA TRP A 48 -0.14 -4.24 -4.24
C TRP A 48 -0.84 -4.44 -2.89
N GLN A 49 -0.07 -4.32 -1.81
CA GLN A 49 -0.61 -4.39 -0.46
C GLN A 49 -1.66 -3.29 -0.24
N VAL A 50 -2.76 -3.65 0.41
CA VAL A 50 -3.81 -2.70 0.82
C VAL A 50 -3.44 -2.08 2.16
N THR A 51 -3.54 -0.76 2.25
CA THR A 51 -3.28 0.02 3.46
C THR A 51 -4.28 1.17 3.57
N ASP A 52 -4.22 1.89 4.68
CA ASP A 52 -5.05 3.07 4.98
C ASP A 52 -6.55 2.75 4.86
N VAL A 53 -6.97 1.71 5.59
CA VAL A 53 -8.33 1.18 5.57
C VAL A 53 -8.82 0.83 6.97
N ASN A 54 -10.07 1.21 7.25
CA ASN A 54 -10.80 0.78 8.43
C ASN A 54 -11.72 -0.37 8.06
N ILE A 55 -11.63 -1.49 8.77
CA ILE A 55 -12.44 -2.68 8.54
C ILE A 55 -13.28 -2.95 9.78
N THR A 56 -14.60 -2.99 9.61
CA THR A 56 -15.52 -3.32 10.69
C THR A 56 -16.26 -4.61 10.33
N LEU A 57 -16.17 -5.62 11.19
CA LEU A 57 -17.04 -6.79 11.12
C LEU A 57 -18.39 -6.42 11.78
N VAL A 58 -19.44 -6.30 10.97
CA VAL A 58 -20.77 -5.82 11.43
C VAL A 58 -21.79 -6.94 11.63
N GLU A 59 -21.64 -8.06 10.90
CA GLU A 59 -22.47 -9.25 11.08
C GLU A 59 -21.63 -10.52 10.94
N GLY A 60 -21.95 -11.49 11.77
CA GLY A 60 -21.34 -12.82 11.72
C GLY A 60 -22.17 -13.80 12.54
N ASN A 61 -22.15 -15.05 12.12
CA ASN A 61 -22.73 -16.15 12.86
C ASN A 61 -21.84 -17.39 12.77
N TYR A 62 -22.14 -18.38 13.58
CA TYR A 62 -21.45 -19.68 13.56
C TYR A 62 -22.45 -20.79 13.87
N HIS A 63 -22.09 -22.00 13.47
CA HIS A 63 -22.81 -23.22 13.86
C HIS A 63 -21.94 -24.04 14.79
N GLN A 64 -22.50 -24.46 15.94
CA GLN A 64 -21.73 -25.10 17.02
C GLN A 64 -20.97 -26.38 16.59
N VAL A 65 -21.52 -27.13 15.63
CA VAL A 65 -20.97 -28.41 15.19
C VAL A 65 -20.16 -28.28 13.89
N HIS A 66 -20.57 -27.39 12.96
CA HIS A 66 -20.05 -27.37 11.60
C HIS A 66 -19.07 -26.25 11.31
N THR A 67 -18.96 -25.24 12.21
CA THR A 67 -18.04 -24.12 11.98
C THR A 67 -16.67 -24.41 12.60
N HIS A 68 -15.65 -24.30 11.77
CA HIS A 68 -14.26 -24.47 12.15
C HIS A 68 -13.47 -23.15 12.00
N PRO A 69 -12.38 -22.96 12.74
CA PRO A 69 -11.54 -21.74 12.63
C PRO A 69 -11.08 -21.44 11.19
N LEU A 70 -10.75 -22.47 10.41
CA LEU A 70 -10.33 -22.34 9.02
C LEU A 70 -11.39 -21.68 8.12
N ASP A 71 -12.68 -21.85 8.44
CA ASP A 71 -13.77 -21.24 7.66
C ASP A 71 -13.67 -19.71 7.65
N PHE A 72 -13.28 -19.13 8.79
CA PHE A 72 -13.09 -17.68 8.91
C PHE A 72 -11.82 -17.20 8.22
N ILE A 73 -10.74 -18.00 8.27
CA ILE A 73 -9.49 -17.71 7.58
C ILE A 73 -9.70 -17.72 6.04
N VAL A 74 -10.57 -18.58 5.55
CA VAL A 74 -10.91 -18.65 4.11
C VAL A 74 -11.92 -17.58 3.71
N ALA A 75 -12.98 -17.39 4.50
CA ALA A 75 -14.06 -16.48 4.14
C ALA A 75 -13.70 -15.00 4.30
N THR A 76 -12.77 -14.64 5.19
CA THR A 76 -12.34 -13.24 5.40
C THR A 76 -11.65 -12.68 4.17
N PRO A 77 -10.62 -13.30 3.57
CA PRO A 77 -10.02 -12.79 2.34
C PRO A 77 -11.02 -12.69 1.19
N TRP A 78 -11.94 -13.62 1.07
CA TRP A 78 -13.00 -13.54 0.07
C TRP A 78 -13.86 -12.29 0.26
N GLY A 79 -14.37 -12.06 1.48
CA GLY A 79 -15.24 -10.92 1.79
C GLY A 79 -14.53 -9.57 1.62
N ILE A 80 -13.28 -9.48 2.04
CA ILE A 80 -12.45 -8.26 1.86
C ILE A 80 -12.20 -7.99 0.38
N GLN A 81 -11.79 -9.00 -0.39
CA GLN A 81 -11.52 -8.84 -1.83
C GLN A 81 -12.77 -8.52 -2.64
N ASP A 82 -13.94 -9.05 -2.27
CA ASP A 82 -15.23 -8.69 -2.85
C ASP A 82 -15.58 -7.21 -2.55
N GLY A 83 -15.39 -6.78 -1.30
CA GLY A 83 -15.57 -5.38 -0.92
C GLY A 83 -14.65 -4.43 -1.70
N LEU A 84 -13.37 -4.76 -1.84
CA LEU A 84 -12.42 -3.98 -2.65
C LEU A 84 -12.75 -3.98 -4.14
N ALA A 85 -13.30 -5.08 -4.68
CA ALA A 85 -13.73 -5.14 -6.07
C ALA A 85 -14.93 -4.23 -6.36
N ARG A 86 -15.84 -4.10 -5.40
CA ARG A 86 -17.03 -3.21 -5.52
C ARG A 86 -16.71 -1.75 -5.21
N GLY A 87 -15.93 -1.49 -4.17
CA GLY A 87 -15.59 -0.14 -3.72
C GLY A 87 -14.50 0.53 -4.55
N GLY A 88 -13.72 -0.25 -5.28
CA GLY A 88 -12.52 0.22 -5.97
C GLY A 88 -11.32 0.36 -5.04
N SER A 89 -10.17 0.68 -5.64
CA SER A 89 -8.92 0.94 -4.93
C SER A 89 -8.14 2.01 -5.65
N THR A 90 -7.47 2.88 -4.90
CA THR A 90 -6.58 3.90 -5.44
C THR A 90 -5.14 3.39 -5.35
N LEU A 91 -4.39 3.52 -6.44
CA LEU A 91 -2.96 3.23 -6.44
C LEU A 91 -2.22 4.32 -5.68
N LEU A 92 -1.25 3.93 -4.87
CA LEU A 92 -0.36 4.85 -4.15
C LEU A 92 1.04 4.76 -4.71
N GLU A 93 1.71 5.91 -4.87
CA GLU A 93 3.13 5.98 -5.20
C GLU A 93 3.94 6.51 -4.01
N PRO A 94 5.11 5.93 -3.71
CA PRO A 94 5.99 6.42 -2.67
C PRO A 94 6.62 7.74 -3.09
N ILE A 95 6.68 8.69 -2.13
CA ILE A 95 7.24 10.02 -2.29
C ILE A 95 8.47 10.17 -1.39
N LEU A 96 9.56 10.64 -1.96
CA LEU A 96 10.77 10.98 -1.24
C LEU A 96 10.79 12.49 -0.92
N GLU A 97 11.20 12.83 0.29
CA GLU A 97 11.73 14.15 0.59
C GLU A 97 13.21 14.14 0.19
N ALA A 98 13.52 14.88 -0.86
CA ALA A 98 14.87 15.05 -1.37
C ALA A 98 15.44 16.41 -0.92
N ARG A 99 16.64 16.40 -0.36
CA ARG A 99 17.39 17.62 0.00
C ARG A 99 18.59 17.72 -0.90
N PHE A 100 18.66 18.82 -1.63
CA PHE A 100 19.72 19.15 -2.57
C PHE A 100 20.59 20.24 -2.01
N LEU A 101 21.90 20.06 -1.99
CA LEU A 101 22.86 21.12 -1.75
C LEU A 101 23.50 21.48 -3.08
N LEU A 102 23.22 22.68 -3.59
CA LEU A 102 23.51 23.07 -4.98
C LEU A 102 24.37 24.34 -5.04
N PRO A 103 25.20 24.46 -6.07
CA PRO A 103 25.72 25.77 -6.49
C PRO A 103 24.57 26.64 -7.02
N PRO A 104 24.58 27.98 -6.83
CA PRO A 104 23.52 28.89 -7.26
C PRO A 104 23.23 28.80 -8.76
N ASP A 105 24.25 28.60 -9.58
CA ASP A 105 24.17 28.49 -11.06
C ASP A 105 23.41 27.25 -11.53
N CYS A 106 23.24 26.22 -10.69
CA CYS A 106 22.57 24.99 -11.04
C CYS A 106 21.11 24.90 -10.54
N VAL A 107 20.66 25.82 -9.68
CA VAL A 107 19.34 25.74 -9.01
C VAL A 107 18.20 25.71 -10.02
N GLY A 108 18.17 26.60 -10.99
CA GLY A 108 17.11 26.69 -12.00
C GLY A 108 16.98 25.41 -12.81
N ARG A 109 18.10 24.80 -13.16
CA ARG A 109 18.10 23.51 -13.87
C ARG A 109 17.54 22.39 -13.00
N VAL A 110 17.97 22.26 -11.76
CA VAL A 110 17.48 21.22 -10.84
C VAL A 110 15.99 21.42 -10.51
N MET A 111 15.51 22.66 -10.38
CA MET A 111 14.07 22.94 -10.23
C MET A 111 13.26 22.44 -11.44
N SER A 112 13.77 22.68 -12.65
CA SER A 112 13.12 22.16 -13.87
C SER A 112 13.11 20.62 -13.90
N ASP A 113 14.22 20.00 -13.50
CA ASP A 113 14.30 18.53 -13.44
C ASP A 113 13.32 17.96 -12.39
N VAL A 114 13.18 18.61 -11.22
CA VAL A 114 12.18 18.24 -10.19
C VAL A 114 10.76 18.30 -10.79
N ALA A 115 10.43 19.36 -11.53
CA ALA A 115 9.12 19.46 -12.19
C ALA A 115 8.90 18.36 -13.23
N LEU A 116 9.92 18.05 -14.05
CA LEU A 116 9.86 16.95 -15.02
C LEU A 116 9.68 15.59 -14.36
N MET A 117 10.23 15.38 -13.15
CA MET A 117 10.01 14.20 -12.32
C MET A 117 8.65 14.18 -11.63
N ARG A 118 7.76 15.10 -11.92
CA ARG A 118 6.45 15.25 -11.23
C ARG A 118 6.60 15.59 -9.74
N GLY A 119 7.73 16.15 -9.37
CA GLY A 119 8.02 16.60 -8.01
C GLY A 119 7.58 18.03 -7.76
N GLU A 120 7.67 18.42 -6.48
CA GLU A 120 7.33 19.75 -5.99
C GLU A 120 8.44 20.28 -5.09
N VAL A 121 8.94 21.49 -5.36
CA VAL A 121 9.91 22.16 -4.47
C VAL A 121 9.14 22.75 -3.30
N THR A 122 9.50 22.36 -2.09
CA THR A 122 8.82 22.77 -0.84
C THR A 122 9.55 23.89 -0.11
N ALA A 123 10.88 23.96 -0.23
CA ALA A 123 11.68 24.99 0.40
C ALA A 123 12.98 25.25 -0.36
N THR A 124 13.46 26.48 -0.28
CA THR A 124 14.78 26.88 -0.80
C THR A 124 15.40 27.87 0.20
N GLN A 125 16.63 27.59 0.62
CA GLN A 125 17.40 28.46 1.51
C GLN A 125 18.76 28.71 0.86
N THR A 126 19.16 29.97 0.80
CA THR A 126 20.50 30.35 0.28
C THR A 126 21.41 30.64 1.45
N ASP A 127 22.55 29.97 1.47
CA ASP A 127 23.60 30.18 2.45
C ASP A 127 24.91 30.42 1.70
N ALA A 128 25.41 31.67 1.77
CA ALA A 128 26.62 32.13 1.10
C ALA A 128 26.68 31.71 -0.38
N ASP A 129 27.49 30.70 -0.68
CA ASP A 129 27.76 30.19 -2.04
C ASP A 129 27.01 28.90 -2.37
N ARG A 130 26.09 28.47 -1.52
CA ARG A 130 25.29 27.25 -1.66
C ARG A 130 23.81 27.52 -1.49
N VAL A 131 23.02 26.68 -2.15
CA VAL A 131 21.56 26.68 -2.01
C VAL A 131 21.12 25.31 -1.52
N LEU A 132 20.45 25.30 -0.37
CA LEU A 132 19.75 24.12 0.14
C LEU A 132 18.32 24.15 -0.38
N MET A 133 17.96 23.20 -1.24
CA MET A 133 16.63 23.04 -1.80
C MET A 133 16.02 21.74 -1.29
N THR A 134 14.78 21.79 -0.83
CA THR A 134 13.99 20.62 -0.44
C THR A 134 12.86 20.43 -1.42
N ALA A 135 12.65 19.18 -1.88
CA ALA A 135 11.56 18.84 -2.79
C ALA A 135 10.94 17.49 -2.44
N LEU A 136 9.67 17.33 -2.78
CA LEU A 136 8.95 16.05 -2.76
C LEU A 136 8.96 15.46 -4.16
N ILE A 137 9.53 14.28 -4.34
CA ILE A 137 9.67 13.63 -5.65
C ILE A 137 9.22 12.17 -5.61
N PRO A 138 8.50 11.68 -6.63
CA PRO A 138 8.12 10.27 -6.71
C PRO A 138 9.35 9.38 -6.90
N VAL A 139 9.39 8.24 -6.22
CA VAL A 139 10.44 7.24 -6.41
C VAL A 139 10.53 6.81 -7.87
N ALA A 140 9.38 6.52 -8.49
CA ALA A 140 9.30 5.98 -9.85
C ALA A 140 10.00 6.85 -10.93
N THR A 141 10.08 8.17 -10.71
CA THR A 141 10.68 9.11 -11.68
C THR A 141 12.05 9.64 -11.25
N SER A 142 12.53 9.28 -10.05
CA SER A 142 13.76 9.85 -9.48
C SER A 142 14.84 8.82 -9.14
N ILE A 143 14.63 7.54 -9.47
CA ILE A 143 15.52 6.45 -9.06
C ILE A 143 16.98 6.66 -9.51
N ASP A 144 17.19 7.17 -10.72
CA ASP A 144 18.52 7.38 -11.29
C ASP A 144 18.96 8.86 -11.26
N TYR A 145 18.19 9.74 -10.60
CA TYR A 145 18.44 11.17 -10.66
C TYR A 145 19.75 11.59 -10.01
N ALA A 146 20.27 10.83 -9.05
CA ALA A 146 21.58 11.13 -8.45
C ALA A 146 22.72 11.20 -9.46
N ALA A 147 22.72 10.33 -10.47
CA ALA A 147 23.71 10.35 -11.56
C ALA A 147 23.53 11.58 -12.46
N THR A 148 22.29 11.93 -12.79
CA THR A 148 21.93 13.14 -13.54
C THR A 148 22.38 14.39 -12.79
N LEU A 149 22.11 14.48 -11.49
CA LEU A 149 22.51 15.59 -10.64
C LEU A 149 24.04 15.78 -10.64
N ALA A 150 24.80 14.69 -10.50
CA ALA A 150 26.26 14.75 -10.54
C ALA A 150 26.77 15.32 -11.86
N SER A 151 26.16 14.94 -12.98
CA SER A 151 26.49 15.46 -14.32
C SER A 151 26.14 16.95 -14.44
N VAL A 152 24.89 17.32 -14.15
CA VAL A 152 24.37 18.70 -14.27
C VAL A 152 25.14 19.70 -13.41
N THR A 153 25.55 19.27 -12.21
CA THR A 153 26.29 20.14 -11.28
C THR A 153 27.81 20.03 -11.42
N SER A 154 28.33 19.27 -12.39
CA SER A 154 29.75 18.94 -12.48
C SER A 154 30.33 18.40 -11.15
N ARG A 155 29.56 17.52 -10.50
CA ARG A 155 29.84 16.93 -9.18
C ARG A 155 29.96 17.94 -8.02
N ARG A 156 29.50 19.18 -8.20
CA ARG A 156 29.48 20.20 -7.13
C ARG A 156 28.23 20.13 -6.26
N GLY A 157 27.17 19.45 -6.73
CA GLY A 157 25.92 19.26 -5.99
C GLY A 157 25.86 17.90 -5.31
N SER A 158 25.07 17.82 -4.26
CA SER A 158 24.74 16.55 -3.57
C SER A 158 23.25 16.44 -3.30
N MET A 159 22.77 15.20 -3.15
CA MET A 159 21.38 14.91 -2.84
C MET A 159 21.32 13.87 -1.74
N SER A 160 20.41 14.06 -0.79
CA SER A 160 20.01 13.05 0.19
C SER A 160 18.51 12.87 0.14
N VAL A 161 18.03 11.65 0.37
CA VAL A 161 16.61 11.33 0.30
C VAL A 161 16.15 10.55 1.53
N LYS A 162 14.90 10.76 1.93
CA LYS A 162 14.20 9.92 2.91
C LYS A 162 12.77 9.69 2.42
N LEU A 163 12.17 8.59 2.82
CA LEU A 163 10.75 8.37 2.54
C LEU A 163 9.92 9.42 3.28
N HIS A 164 9.09 10.16 2.52
CA HIS A 164 8.16 11.13 3.07
C HIS A 164 6.80 10.50 3.37
N GLY A 165 6.36 9.58 2.51
CA GLY A 165 5.06 8.92 2.60
C GLY A 165 4.58 8.46 1.22
N TYR A 166 3.27 8.41 1.07
CA TYR A 166 2.62 7.98 -0.17
C TYR A 166 1.59 9.02 -0.61
N ARG A 167 1.38 9.14 -1.92
CA ARG A 167 0.30 9.94 -2.50
C ARG A 167 -0.45 9.14 -3.55
N ASP A 168 -1.64 9.61 -3.92
CA ASP A 168 -2.44 9.02 -4.99
C ASP A 168 -1.69 9.08 -6.32
N CYS A 169 -1.68 7.93 -7.01
CA CYS A 169 -1.08 7.80 -8.33
C CYS A 169 -2.15 7.40 -9.36
N PRO A 170 -2.37 8.19 -10.41
CA PRO A 170 -3.24 7.78 -11.50
C PRO A 170 -2.76 6.46 -12.11
N LEU A 171 -3.69 5.56 -12.43
CA LEU A 171 -3.35 4.25 -13.01
C LEU A 171 -2.52 4.35 -14.30
N ALA A 172 -2.73 5.42 -15.08
CA ALA A 172 -1.96 5.67 -16.30
C ALA A 172 -0.46 5.99 -16.06
N LEU A 173 -0.11 6.41 -14.84
CA LEU A 173 1.26 6.78 -14.45
C LEU A 173 1.91 5.74 -13.53
N GLY A 174 1.12 4.86 -12.97
CA GLY A 174 1.58 3.82 -12.05
C GLY A 174 1.62 2.44 -12.69
N ALA A 175 2.03 1.45 -11.91
CA ALA A 175 2.07 0.08 -12.34
C ALA A 175 1.17 -0.78 -11.45
N THR A 176 0.46 -1.73 -12.05
CA THR A 176 -0.20 -2.82 -11.35
C THR A 176 0.74 -4.03 -11.30
N ALA A 177 0.63 -4.84 -10.25
CA ALA A 177 1.39 -6.07 -10.14
C ALA A 177 0.47 -7.29 -10.38
N PRO A 178 0.96 -8.36 -11.01
CA PRO A 178 0.20 -9.59 -11.14
C PRO A 178 -0.05 -10.19 -9.75
N ARG A 179 -1.19 -10.87 -9.60
CA ARG A 179 -1.46 -11.59 -8.37
C ARG A 179 -0.52 -12.79 -8.25
N ARG A 180 0.11 -12.97 -7.09
CA ARG A 180 1.06 -14.06 -6.81
C ARG A 180 0.35 -15.29 -6.24
N SER A 181 -0.63 -15.07 -5.36
CA SER A 181 -1.42 -16.14 -4.71
C SER A 181 -2.71 -16.43 -5.47
N VAL A 182 -3.37 -17.52 -5.12
CA VAL A 182 -4.71 -17.86 -5.65
C VAL A 182 -5.70 -16.75 -5.28
N ASP A 183 -6.47 -16.27 -6.26
CA ASP A 183 -7.47 -15.21 -6.04
C ASP A 183 -8.59 -15.72 -5.12
N PRO A 184 -8.84 -15.10 -3.97
CA PRO A 184 -9.96 -15.47 -3.09
C PRO A 184 -11.32 -15.47 -3.78
N LEU A 185 -11.53 -14.61 -4.79
CA LEU A 185 -12.78 -14.58 -5.56
C LEU A 185 -12.96 -15.79 -6.46
N GLY A 186 -11.90 -16.52 -6.78
CA GLY A 186 -11.95 -17.84 -7.41
C GLY A 186 -12.26 -18.94 -6.40
N THR A 187 -13.43 -18.89 -5.77
CA THR A 187 -13.83 -19.59 -4.53
C THR A 187 -13.42 -21.06 -4.50
N SER A 188 -13.69 -21.83 -5.56
CA SER A 188 -13.37 -23.28 -5.59
C SER A 188 -11.86 -23.53 -5.52
N LYS A 189 -11.06 -22.80 -6.31
CA LYS A 189 -9.61 -22.90 -6.30
C LYS A 189 -9.03 -22.44 -4.99
N TYR A 190 -9.59 -21.36 -4.43
CA TYR A 190 -9.12 -20.78 -3.17
C TYR A 190 -9.36 -21.74 -1.99
N ILE A 191 -10.52 -22.40 -1.91
CA ILE A 191 -10.81 -23.41 -0.89
C ILE A 191 -9.85 -24.61 -1.01
N LEU A 192 -9.56 -25.07 -2.22
CA LEU A 192 -8.62 -26.16 -2.45
C LEU A 192 -7.19 -25.77 -2.03
N ALA A 193 -6.74 -24.56 -2.36
CA ALA A 193 -5.46 -24.04 -1.96
C ALA A 193 -5.35 -23.89 -0.43
N ALA A 194 -6.41 -23.42 0.23
CA ALA A 194 -6.47 -23.32 1.69
C ALA A 194 -6.34 -24.67 2.43
N ARG A 195 -6.72 -25.74 1.75
CA ARG A 195 -6.60 -27.13 2.26
C ARG A 195 -5.33 -27.83 1.77
N SER A 196 -4.36 -27.09 1.22
CA SER A 196 -3.13 -27.63 0.65
C SER A 196 -3.36 -28.70 -0.46
N ALA A 197 -4.51 -28.61 -1.13
CA ALA A 197 -4.88 -29.51 -2.22
C ALA A 197 -4.47 -29.00 -3.62
N LEU A 198 -3.81 -27.84 -3.68
CA LEU A 198 -3.23 -27.25 -4.90
C LEU A 198 -1.82 -26.73 -4.58
N GLU A 199 -0.92 -26.79 -5.56
CA GLU A 199 0.36 -26.09 -5.52
C GLU A 199 0.10 -24.57 -5.49
N GLY A 200 0.86 -23.81 -4.69
CA GLY A 200 0.64 -22.40 -4.43
C GLY A 200 -0.41 -22.20 -3.35
N GLY A 201 -0.05 -22.42 -2.09
CA GLY A 201 -0.91 -22.24 -0.93
C GLY A 201 -1.40 -20.80 -0.79
N ILE A 202 -2.45 -20.59 0.00
CA ILE A 202 -2.94 -19.23 0.34
C ILE A 202 -2.03 -18.52 1.35
N PHE A 203 -1.12 -19.25 1.99
CA PHE A 203 -0.23 -18.75 3.05
C PHE A 203 1.17 -18.39 2.53
N ASP A 204 1.48 -18.63 1.25
CA ASP A 204 2.74 -18.25 0.64
C ASP A 204 2.73 -16.74 0.36
N LEU A 205 3.28 -15.98 1.30
CA LEU A 205 3.36 -14.51 1.26
C LEU A 205 4.72 -13.99 0.78
N GLU A 206 5.62 -14.86 0.26
CA GLU A 206 6.94 -14.48 -0.28
C GLU A 206 6.91 -13.90 -1.70
#